data_eca618a6bcd4643d171f58a5a9442c04
#
_entry.id   eca618a6bcd4643d171f58a5a9442c04
#
_cell.length_a   1.000
_cell.length_b   1.000
_cell.length_c   1.000
_cell.angle_alpha   90.00
_cell.angle_beta   90.00
_cell.angle_gamma   90.00
#
_symmetry.space_group_name_H-M   'P 1'
#
loop_
_entity.id
_entity.type
_entity.pdbx_description
1 polymer ?
#
loop_
_entity_poly.entity_id
_entity_poly.type
_entity_poly.pdbx_seq_one_letter_code
_entity_poly.pdbx_strand_id
1 'polypeptide(L)'
;PPGTDVEEATERGATGRSHAVRGWRSFLTAQVPGARVKVQIGDRVETVRADRGGYVDVVLDSELEPGWHEITLSLGGRSASARVLVLGPEQRLAMLSDVDDTVMVTALPRPLLAAWNAFVLHENARRPVPGMAELYARWQRANPGAPTFYLSTGAWNIAPALARFLKRHGYPAGPFLLTDWGPTNTGWFRSGQDHKTSTLRRLMAEL
;
A
#
# COMPACT_ATOMS: atom_id res chain seq x y z
N PRO A 1 -15.13 -3.89 -21.21
CA PRO A 1 -14.02 -3.28 -20.53
C PRO A 1 -13.09 -4.39 -20.01
N PRO A 2 -11.85 -4.46 -20.45
CA PRO A 2 -10.91 -5.47 -19.97
C PRO A 2 -10.12 -4.88 -18.81
N GLY A 3 -10.11 -5.56 -17.68
CA GLY A 3 -9.37 -5.08 -16.51
C GLY A 3 -9.44 -5.96 -15.27
N THR A 4 -9.56 -7.26 -15.43
CA THR A 4 -9.74 -8.17 -14.27
C THR A 4 -8.89 -9.44 -14.31
N ASP A 5 -8.04 -9.62 -15.32
CA ASP A 5 -7.49 -10.95 -15.60
C ASP A 5 -6.38 -11.44 -14.67
N VAL A 6 -5.72 -10.56 -13.90
CA VAL A 6 -4.68 -11.00 -12.96
C VAL A 6 -5.28 -11.40 -11.60
N GLU A 7 -6.39 -10.80 -11.19
CA GLU A 7 -7.11 -11.20 -9.98
C GLU A 7 -7.97 -12.46 -10.22
N GLU A 8 -8.62 -12.58 -11.37
CA GLU A 8 -9.47 -13.74 -11.69
C GLU A 8 -8.70 -15.04 -11.97
N ALA A 9 -7.49 -14.96 -12.54
CA ALA A 9 -6.63 -16.14 -12.70
C ALA A 9 -6.18 -16.75 -11.36
N THR A 10 -6.22 -15.97 -10.28
CA THR A 10 -5.87 -16.43 -8.94
C THR A 10 -7.08 -17.02 -8.20
N GLU A 11 -8.30 -16.69 -8.60
CA GLU A 11 -9.52 -17.12 -7.89
C GLU A 11 -10.11 -18.45 -8.39
N ARG A 12 -9.85 -18.87 -9.62
CA ARG A 12 -10.50 -20.05 -10.23
C ARG A 12 -9.96 -21.42 -9.81
N GLY A 13 -9.06 -21.52 -8.82
CA GLY A 13 -8.45 -22.80 -8.45
C GLY A 13 -8.37 -23.13 -6.96
N ALA A 14 -9.08 -22.45 -6.08
CA ALA A 14 -8.79 -22.59 -4.67
C ALA A 14 -10.01 -22.83 -3.78
N THR A 15 -10.30 -24.09 -3.52
CA THR A 15 -11.09 -24.53 -2.38
C THR A 15 -10.43 -24.08 -1.06
N GLY A 16 -11.24 -23.82 -0.01
CA GLY A 16 -10.95 -23.09 1.24
C GLY A 16 -9.62 -23.33 1.99
N ARG A 17 -8.77 -24.26 1.58
CA ARG A 17 -7.42 -24.49 2.14
C ARG A 17 -6.34 -23.55 1.58
N SER A 18 -6.57 -22.89 0.46
CA SER A 18 -5.55 -22.08 -0.22
C SER A 18 -5.41 -20.65 0.30
N HIS A 19 -6.37 -20.14 1.09
CA HIS A 19 -6.31 -18.78 1.64
C HIS A 19 -5.32 -18.65 2.80
N ALA A 20 -5.23 -19.65 3.67
CA ALA A 20 -4.26 -19.66 4.78
C ALA A 20 -2.81 -19.81 4.27
N VAL A 21 -2.60 -20.55 3.18
CA VAL A 21 -1.27 -20.80 2.59
C VAL A 21 -0.71 -19.55 1.87
N ARG A 22 -1.55 -18.64 1.39
CA ARG A 22 -1.10 -17.41 0.73
C ARG A 22 -0.57 -16.35 1.70
N GLY A 23 -1.09 -16.29 2.91
CA GLY A 23 -0.71 -15.31 3.91
C GLY A 23 0.76 -15.39 4.31
N TRP A 24 1.28 -16.55 4.69
CA TRP A 24 2.66 -16.70 5.13
C TRP A 24 3.69 -16.58 3.99
N ARG A 25 3.33 -16.91 2.75
CA ARG A 25 4.21 -16.73 1.59
C ARG A 25 4.52 -15.27 1.30
N SER A 26 3.65 -14.34 1.66
CA SER A 26 3.92 -12.90 1.53
C SER A 26 5.04 -12.43 2.46
N PHE A 27 5.30 -13.13 3.57
CA PHE A 27 6.44 -12.86 4.45
C PHE A 27 7.75 -13.47 3.96
N LEU A 28 7.67 -14.50 3.13
CA LEU A 28 8.83 -15.19 2.54
C LEU A 28 9.14 -14.68 1.13
N THR A 29 8.61 -13.54 0.72
CA THR A 29 9.01 -12.89 -0.53
C THR A 29 10.51 -12.58 -0.45
N ALA A 30 11.30 -13.23 -1.28
CA ALA A 30 12.72 -12.94 -1.38
C ALA A 30 12.88 -11.51 -1.93
N GLN A 31 13.40 -10.63 -1.11
CA GLN A 31 13.83 -9.30 -1.55
C GLN A 31 15.01 -9.47 -2.49
N VAL A 32 15.07 -8.68 -3.56
CA VAL A 32 16.17 -8.69 -4.53
C VAL A 32 16.92 -7.37 -4.46
N PRO A 33 17.94 -7.26 -3.60
CA PRO A 33 18.73 -6.05 -3.48
C PRO A 33 19.37 -5.63 -4.80
N GLY A 34 19.33 -4.34 -5.10
CA GLY A 34 19.95 -3.79 -6.29
C GLY A 34 19.32 -4.20 -7.62
N ALA A 35 18.15 -4.84 -7.60
CA ALA A 35 17.41 -5.23 -8.80
C ALA A 35 17.18 -4.03 -9.71
N ARG A 36 17.34 -4.25 -11.01
CA ARG A 36 17.01 -3.23 -12.03
C ARG A 36 15.57 -3.42 -12.47
N VAL A 37 14.72 -2.51 -12.04
CA VAL A 37 13.30 -2.51 -12.36
C VAL A 37 13.05 -1.49 -13.47
N LYS A 38 12.39 -1.91 -14.55
CA LYS A 38 11.85 -0.98 -15.54
C LYS A 38 10.51 -0.47 -15.06
N VAL A 39 10.36 0.84 -15.03
CA VAL A 39 9.12 1.54 -14.68
C VAL A 39 8.62 2.20 -15.94
N GLN A 40 7.45 1.80 -16.40
CA GLN A 40 6.76 2.43 -17.52
C GLN A 40 5.67 3.34 -17.00
N ILE A 41 5.77 4.63 -17.35
CA ILE A 41 4.81 5.70 -16.98
C ILE A 41 4.38 6.37 -18.28
N GLY A 42 3.16 6.11 -18.73
CA GLY A 42 2.73 6.50 -20.07
C GLY A 42 3.68 5.93 -21.14
N ASP A 43 4.21 6.80 -21.97
CA ASP A 43 5.16 6.41 -23.04
C ASP A 43 6.63 6.37 -22.57
N ARG A 44 6.93 6.83 -21.36
CA ARG A 44 8.28 6.81 -20.79
C ARG A 44 8.58 5.48 -20.12
N VAL A 45 9.80 5.01 -20.34
CA VAL A 45 10.33 3.82 -19.65
C VAL A 45 11.66 4.21 -19.00
N GLU A 46 11.71 4.07 -17.69
CA GLU A 46 12.91 4.33 -16.90
C GLU A 46 13.40 3.06 -16.22
N THR A 47 14.71 2.97 -16.01
CA THR A 47 15.30 1.85 -15.26
C THR A 47 15.81 2.37 -13.92
N VAL A 48 15.18 1.91 -12.86
CA VAL A 48 15.52 2.27 -11.49
C VAL A 48 16.18 1.08 -10.77
N ARG A 49 16.90 1.36 -9.68
CA ARG A 49 17.49 0.32 -8.84
C ARG A 49 16.75 0.21 -7.51
N ALA A 50 16.45 -1.01 -7.13
CA ALA A 50 16.02 -1.30 -5.78
C ALA A 50 17.19 -1.08 -4.79
N ASP A 51 16.85 -0.67 -3.58
CA ASP A 51 17.79 -0.49 -2.48
C ASP A 51 18.32 -1.83 -1.91
N ARG A 52 19.01 -1.77 -0.78
CA ARG A 52 19.51 -2.97 -0.08
C ARG A 52 18.40 -3.85 0.49
N GLY A 53 17.23 -3.28 0.77
CA GLY A 53 16.03 -3.99 1.20
C GLY A 53 15.18 -4.53 0.05
N GLY A 54 15.57 -4.27 -1.22
CA GLY A 54 14.79 -4.66 -2.39
C GLY A 54 13.61 -3.74 -2.69
N TYR A 55 13.56 -2.55 -2.09
CA TYR A 55 12.54 -1.54 -2.34
C TYR A 55 12.97 -0.55 -3.40
N VAL A 56 12.00 -0.04 -4.13
CA VAL A 56 12.19 1.07 -5.09
C VAL A 56 11.55 2.31 -4.46
N ASP A 57 12.39 3.25 -4.05
CA ASP A 57 11.99 4.58 -3.54
C ASP A 57 12.73 5.62 -4.36
N VAL A 58 12.07 6.16 -5.39
CA VAL A 58 12.67 7.07 -6.37
C VAL A 58 11.66 8.13 -6.77
N VAL A 59 12.17 9.29 -7.11
CA VAL A 59 11.41 10.37 -7.76
C VAL A 59 11.68 10.30 -9.25
N LEU A 60 10.63 10.26 -10.05
CA LEU A 60 10.69 10.24 -11.50
C LEU A 60 9.85 11.39 -12.06
N ASP A 61 10.39 12.08 -13.04
CA ASP A 61 9.64 13.12 -13.75
C ASP A 61 8.57 12.49 -14.64
N SER A 62 7.38 13.03 -14.61
CA SER A 62 6.27 12.58 -15.46
C SER A 62 5.37 13.75 -15.85
N GLU A 63 4.74 13.64 -17.01
CA GLU A 63 3.76 14.59 -17.53
C GLU A 63 2.35 13.97 -17.47
N LEU A 64 1.96 13.48 -16.28
CA LEU A 64 0.65 12.88 -16.09
C LEU A 64 -0.35 13.91 -15.61
N GLU A 65 -1.54 13.87 -16.18
CA GLU A 65 -2.68 14.66 -15.71
C GLU A 65 -3.09 14.27 -14.27
N PRO A 66 -3.71 15.18 -13.51
CA PRO A 66 -4.24 14.82 -12.18
C PRO A 66 -5.20 13.64 -12.22
N GLY A 67 -5.06 12.73 -11.26
CA GLY A 67 -5.91 11.55 -11.14
C GLY A 67 -5.14 10.25 -10.93
N TRP A 68 -5.85 9.14 -11.02
CA TRP A 68 -5.26 7.82 -10.90
C TRP A 68 -4.74 7.30 -12.24
N HIS A 69 -3.48 6.91 -12.28
CA HIS A 69 -2.83 6.31 -13.45
C HIS A 69 -2.31 4.91 -13.12
N GLU A 70 -2.30 4.06 -14.12
CA GLU A 70 -1.66 2.75 -14.03
C GLU A 70 -0.23 2.85 -14.58
N ILE A 71 0.71 2.28 -13.85
CA ILE A 71 2.10 2.14 -14.26
C ILE A 71 2.47 0.67 -14.35
N THR A 72 3.41 0.32 -15.20
CA THR A 72 3.92 -1.05 -15.32
C THR A 72 5.33 -1.14 -14.77
N LEU A 73 5.53 -2.08 -13.88
CA LEU A 73 6.83 -2.44 -13.32
C LEU A 73 7.29 -3.76 -13.93
N SER A 74 8.53 -3.83 -14.45
CA SER A 74 9.05 -5.04 -15.09
C SER A 74 10.40 -5.42 -14.53
N LEU A 75 10.58 -6.71 -14.22
CA LEU A 75 11.81 -7.29 -13.69
C LEU A 75 11.98 -8.73 -14.20
N GLY A 76 13.11 -9.02 -14.86
CA GLY A 76 13.48 -10.39 -15.24
C GLY A 76 12.41 -11.09 -16.11
N GLY A 77 11.78 -10.36 -17.04
CA GLY A 77 10.74 -10.91 -17.92
C GLY A 77 9.37 -11.04 -17.29
N ARG A 78 9.19 -10.59 -16.04
CA ARG A 78 7.89 -10.51 -15.36
C ARG A 78 7.46 -9.05 -15.27
N SER A 79 6.15 -8.81 -15.37
CA SER A 79 5.57 -7.48 -15.21
C SER A 79 4.47 -7.50 -14.16
N ALA A 80 4.27 -6.36 -13.51
CA ALA A 80 3.19 -6.11 -12.58
C ALA A 80 2.69 -4.67 -12.79
N SER A 81 1.38 -4.48 -12.66
CA SER A 81 0.77 -3.14 -12.66
C SER A 81 0.72 -2.57 -11.24
N ALA A 82 0.91 -1.27 -11.15
CA ALA A 82 0.70 -0.50 -9.94
C ALA A 82 -0.08 0.77 -10.27
N ARG A 83 -0.74 1.35 -9.27
CA ARG A 83 -1.47 2.60 -9.44
C ARG A 83 -0.73 3.73 -8.72
N VAL A 84 -0.60 4.84 -9.39
CA VAL A 84 -0.09 6.10 -8.83
C VAL A 84 -1.19 7.16 -8.85
N LEU A 85 -1.22 8.00 -7.83
CA LEU A 85 -2.13 9.13 -7.76
C LEU A 85 -1.33 10.41 -8.06
N VAL A 86 -1.73 11.11 -9.11
CA VAL A 86 -1.19 12.43 -9.44
C VAL A 86 -2.09 13.49 -8.85
N LEU A 87 -1.51 14.39 -8.05
CA LEU A 87 -2.22 15.51 -7.46
C LEU A 87 -2.08 16.74 -8.36
N GLY A 88 -3.18 17.39 -8.60
CA GLY A 88 -3.18 18.65 -9.34
C GLY A 88 -2.68 19.82 -8.49
N PRO A 89 -2.19 20.89 -9.11
CA PRO A 89 -1.67 22.07 -8.40
C PRO A 89 -2.75 22.81 -7.59
N GLU A 90 -4.01 22.56 -7.90
CA GLU A 90 -5.16 23.14 -7.17
C GLU A 90 -5.54 22.36 -5.91
N GLN A 91 -4.93 21.19 -5.69
CA GLN A 91 -5.26 20.36 -4.54
C GLN A 91 -4.75 21.00 -3.26
N ARG A 92 -5.68 21.45 -2.39
CA ARG A 92 -5.38 22.15 -1.13
C ARG A 92 -5.73 21.35 0.11
N LEU A 93 -6.42 20.23 -0.06
CA LEU A 93 -6.95 19.46 1.05
C LEU A 93 -6.74 17.96 0.80
N ALA A 94 -6.27 17.27 1.80
CA ALA A 94 -6.14 15.82 1.79
C ALA A 94 -6.55 15.25 3.16
N MET A 95 -7.06 14.02 3.18
CA MET A 95 -7.24 13.27 4.40
C MET A 95 -6.02 12.38 4.62
N LEU A 96 -5.42 12.45 5.78
CA LEU A 96 -4.45 11.47 6.23
C LEU A 96 -5.06 10.62 7.34
N SER A 97 -5.07 9.30 7.13
CA SER A 97 -5.66 8.32 8.05
C SER A 97 -4.59 7.39 8.59
N ASP A 98 -4.59 7.19 9.89
CA ASP A 98 -3.97 6.01 10.48
C ASP A 98 -4.78 4.76 10.11
N VAL A 99 -4.16 3.59 10.12
CA VAL A 99 -4.81 2.33 9.77
C VAL A 99 -5.22 1.55 11.01
N ASP A 100 -4.27 1.36 11.95
CA ASP A 100 -4.45 0.53 13.13
C ASP A 100 -5.38 1.22 14.15
N ASP A 101 -6.43 0.51 14.57
CA ASP A 101 -7.50 1.00 15.46
C ASP A 101 -8.25 2.26 14.97
N THR A 102 -8.00 2.66 13.73
CA THR A 102 -8.71 3.76 13.06
C THR A 102 -9.56 3.26 11.90
N VAL A 103 -8.98 2.52 10.98
CA VAL A 103 -9.68 1.90 9.84
C VAL A 103 -10.13 0.49 10.18
N MET A 104 -9.30 -0.26 10.90
CA MET A 104 -9.58 -1.62 11.31
C MET A 104 -9.30 -1.84 12.80
N VAL A 105 -10.10 -2.69 13.43
CA VAL A 105 -9.91 -3.07 14.83
C VAL A 105 -8.73 -4.01 14.94
N THR A 106 -7.71 -3.60 15.68
CA THR A 106 -6.50 -4.39 16.01
C THR A 106 -6.68 -5.00 17.40
N ALA A 107 -7.46 -6.07 17.50
CA ALA A 107 -7.87 -6.66 18.80
C ALA A 107 -6.76 -7.50 19.48
N LEU A 108 -5.48 -7.11 19.40
CA LEU A 108 -4.39 -7.89 19.98
C LEU A 108 -3.51 -7.07 20.93
N PRO A 109 -3.18 -7.64 22.13
CA PRO A 109 -2.19 -7.04 23.00
C PRO A 109 -0.81 -7.06 22.31
N ARG A 110 -0.10 -5.94 22.43
CA ARG A 110 1.26 -5.81 21.87
C ARG A 110 2.19 -6.92 22.41
N PRO A 111 2.85 -7.70 21.52
CA PRO A 111 4.03 -7.27 20.79
C PRO A 111 3.82 -7.38 19.26
N LEU A 112 4.24 -6.35 18.59
CA LEU A 112 3.95 -5.97 17.20
C LEU A 112 4.14 -7.06 16.13
N LEU A 113 5.07 -7.99 16.27
CA LEU A 113 5.37 -9.03 15.27
C LEU A 113 4.34 -10.16 15.23
N ALA A 114 3.83 -10.58 16.38
CA ALA A 114 2.82 -11.64 16.46
C ALA A 114 1.46 -11.16 15.93
N ALA A 115 1.13 -9.89 16.18
CA ALA A 115 -0.07 -9.24 15.66
C ALA A 115 -0.04 -9.12 14.14
N TRP A 116 1.13 -8.82 13.56
CA TRP A 116 1.30 -8.74 12.12
C TRP A 116 1.24 -10.10 11.43
N ASN A 117 1.77 -11.17 12.04
CA ASN A 117 1.63 -12.54 11.54
C ASN A 117 0.17 -13.00 11.55
N ALA A 118 -0.58 -12.68 12.60
CA ALA A 118 -2.03 -12.91 12.64
C ALA A 118 -2.77 -12.06 11.59
N PHE A 119 -2.22 -10.91 11.22
CA PHE A 119 -2.78 -10.00 10.21
C PHE A 119 -2.90 -10.66 8.85
N VAL A 120 -1.91 -11.37 8.40
CA VAL A 120 -1.90 -11.99 7.07
C VAL A 120 -2.57 -13.36 7.09
N LEU A 121 -2.53 -14.08 8.23
CA LEU A 121 -3.12 -15.41 8.34
C LEU A 121 -4.65 -15.39 8.39
N HIS A 122 -5.25 -14.30 8.86
CA HIS A 122 -6.70 -14.19 9.05
C HIS A 122 -7.30 -12.93 8.41
N GLU A 123 -7.01 -12.69 7.14
CA GLU A 123 -7.53 -11.54 6.39
C GLU A 123 -9.06 -11.38 6.52
N ASN A 124 -9.79 -12.50 6.58
CA ASN A 124 -11.25 -12.51 6.72
C ASN A 124 -11.76 -12.27 8.15
N ALA A 125 -10.91 -12.35 9.17
CA ALA A 125 -11.30 -12.16 10.57
C ALA A 125 -11.30 -10.69 11.01
N ARG A 126 -10.87 -9.77 10.15
CA ARG A 126 -10.74 -8.37 10.49
C ARG A 126 -12.03 -7.63 10.33
N ARG A 127 -12.28 -6.79 11.32
CA ARG A 127 -13.47 -5.95 11.35
C ARG A 127 -13.08 -4.50 11.11
N PRO A 128 -13.83 -3.77 10.27
CA PRO A 128 -13.67 -2.32 10.17
C PRO A 128 -14.10 -1.69 11.51
N VAL A 129 -13.51 -0.55 11.81
CA VAL A 129 -14.03 0.28 12.92
C VAL A 129 -15.43 0.76 12.52
N PRO A 130 -16.46 0.51 13.34
CA PRO A 130 -17.82 0.86 12.98
C PRO A 130 -17.98 2.35 12.65
N GLY A 131 -18.68 2.67 11.56
CA GLY A 131 -18.98 4.04 11.13
C GLY A 131 -17.83 4.75 10.41
N MET A 132 -16.60 4.26 10.46
CA MET A 132 -15.46 4.96 9.85
C MET A 132 -15.52 4.98 8.32
N ALA A 133 -15.89 3.89 7.66
CA ALA A 133 -16.04 3.88 6.21
C ALA A 133 -17.09 4.91 5.75
N GLU A 134 -18.20 5.03 6.47
CA GLU A 134 -19.24 6.04 6.19
C GLU A 134 -18.73 7.45 6.43
N LEU A 135 -17.99 7.69 7.51
CA LEU A 135 -17.35 8.98 7.79
C LEU A 135 -16.43 9.40 6.62
N TYR A 136 -15.60 8.47 6.11
CA TYR A 136 -14.70 8.76 4.98
C TYR A 136 -15.46 9.03 3.69
N ALA A 137 -16.52 8.27 3.43
CA ALA A 137 -17.37 8.50 2.28
C ALA A 137 -18.10 9.87 2.36
N ARG A 138 -18.54 10.26 3.54
CA ARG A 138 -19.14 11.60 3.76
C ARG A 138 -18.11 12.71 3.55
N TRP A 139 -16.89 12.51 4.09
CA TRP A 139 -15.81 13.48 3.92
C TRP A 139 -15.45 13.67 2.44
N GLN A 140 -15.32 12.56 1.68
CA GLN A 140 -15.05 12.64 0.23
C GLN A 140 -16.16 13.36 -0.54
N ARG A 141 -17.42 13.11 -0.20
CA ARG A 141 -18.54 13.83 -0.83
C ARG A 141 -18.52 15.33 -0.53
N ALA A 142 -18.09 15.71 0.67
CA ALA A 142 -17.96 17.10 1.06
C ALA A 142 -16.71 17.78 0.44
N ASN A 143 -15.71 17.02 0.02
CA ASN A 143 -14.45 17.49 -0.53
C ASN A 143 -14.12 16.73 -1.82
N PRO A 144 -14.84 16.97 -2.93
CA PRO A 144 -14.63 16.27 -4.19
C PRO A 144 -13.18 16.43 -4.69
N GLY A 145 -12.57 15.33 -5.11
CA GLY A 145 -11.19 15.32 -5.60
C GLY A 145 -10.11 15.25 -4.51
N ALA A 146 -10.45 15.51 -3.24
CA ALA A 146 -9.47 15.43 -2.16
C ALA A 146 -9.03 13.98 -1.90
N PRO A 147 -7.74 13.69 -1.92
CA PRO A 147 -7.22 12.35 -1.73
C PRO A 147 -7.26 11.91 -0.26
N THR A 148 -7.31 10.59 -0.07
CA THR A 148 -7.12 9.96 1.24
C THR A 148 -5.82 9.18 1.24
N PHE A 149 -4.91 9.47 2.16
CA PHE A 149 -3.66 8.72 2.37
C PHE A 149 -3.80 7.82 3.60
N TYR A 150 -3.25 6.62 3.52
CA TYR A 150 -3.27 5.65 4.61
C TYR A 150 -1.87 5.43 5.16
N LEU A 151 -1.64 5.83 6.40
CA LEU A 151 -0.36 5.77 7.09
C LEU A 151 -0.38 4.62 8.11
N SER A 152 0.58 3.71 8.05
CA SER A 152 0.74 2.65 9.04
C SER A 152 2.22 2.31 9.25
N THR A 153 2.53 1.81 10.43
CA THR A 153 3.85 1.24 10.74
C THR A 153 4.05 -0.17 10.19
N GLY A 154 3.07 -0.69 9.46
CA GLY A 154 3.14 -1.98 8.80
C GLY A 154 4.07 -1.99 7.60
N ALA A 155 4.62 -3.16 7.30
CA ALA A 155 5.52 -3.35 6.17
C ALA A 155 4.77 -3.39 4.83
N TRP A 156 5.45 -3.05 3.74
CA TRP A 156 4.89 -3.03 2.39
C TRP A 156 4.31 -4.37 1.91
N ASN A 157 4.75 -5.50 2.47
CA ASN A 157 4.22 -6.82 2.13
C ASN A 157 2.73 -7.00 2.48
N ILE A 158 2.17 -6.14 3.33
CA ILE A 158 0.74 -6.17 3.68
C ILE A 158 -0.13 -5.31 2.76
N ALA A 159 0.47 -4.44 1.94
CA ALA A 159 -0.28 -3.50 1.09
C ALA A 159 -1.39 -4.18 0.27
N PRO A 160 -1.18 -5.35 -0.36
CA PRO A 160 -2.25 -6.02 -1.11
C PRO A 160 -3.43 -6.45 -0.22
N ALA A 161 -3.16 -6.95 0.98
CA ALA A 161 -4.21 -7.35 1.92
C ALA A 161 -4.98 -6.13 2.45
N LEU A 162 -4.27 -5.04 2.73
CA LEU A 162 -4.87 -3.78 3.15
C LEU A 162 -5.75 -3.17 2.05
N ALA A 163 -5.29 -3.18 0.79
CA ALA A 163 -6.07 -2.70 -0.34
C ALA A 163 -7.39 -3.47 -0.50
N ARG A 164 -7.33 -4.82 -0.41
CA ARG A 164 -8.54 -5.64 -0.45
C ARG A 164 -9.48 -5.37 0.72
N PHE A 165 -8.94 -5.17 1.91
CA PHE A 165 -9.73 -4.81 3.10
C PHE A 165 -10.46 -3.48 2.89
N LEU A 166 -9.76 -2.42 2.48
CA LEU A 166 -10.36 -1.11 2.22
C LEU A 166 -11.47 -1.20 1.18
N LYS A 167 -11.20 -1.86 0.04
CA LYS A 167 -12.18 -2.06 -1.03
C LYS A 167 -13.41 -2.82 -0.54
N ARG A 168 -13.23 -3.92 0.20
CA ARG A 168 -14.33 -4.75 0.74
C ARG A 168 -15.24 -3.99 1.69
N HIS A 169 -14.67 -3.09 2.49
CA HIS A 169 -15.41 -2.34 3.51
C HIS A 169 -15.83 -0.93 3.08
N GLY A 170 -15.68 -0.58 1.79
CA GLY A 170 -16.16 0.67 1.23
C GLY A 170 -15.36 1.92 1.65
N TYR A 171 -14.10 1.73 2.04
CA TYR A 171 -13.19 2.86 2.25
C TYR A 171 -12.72 3.45 0.92
N PRO A 172 -12.41 4.74 0.86
CA PRO A 172 -11.83 5.38 -0.31
C PRO A 172 -10.52 4.71 -0.75
N ALA A 173 -10.28 4.64 -2.06
CA ALA A 173 -8.97 4.28 -2.56
C ALA A 173 -7.96 5.39 -2.24
N GLY A 174 -6.75 5.02 -1.83
CA GLY A 174 -5.71 5.99 -1.51
C GLY A 174 -4.32 5.38 -1.47
N PRO A 175 -3.27 6.20 -1.64
CA PRO A 175 -1.90 5.76 -1.46
C PRO A 175 -1.62 5.26 -0.05
N PHE A 176 -0.75 4.26 0.05
CA PHE A 176 -0.25 3.74 1.32
C PHE A 176 1.12 4.33 1.64
N LEU A 177 1.32 4.66 2.91
CA LEU A 177 2.55 5.14 3.50
C LEU A 177 2.96 4.13 4.58
N LEU A 178 3.67 3.10 4.14
CA LEU A 178 4.03 1.94 4.96
C LEU A 178 5.52 1.97 5.25
N THR A 179 5.99 1.08 6.14
CA THR A 179 7.40 1.00 6.51
C THR A 179 8.14 -0.06 5.70
N ASP A 180 9.43 0.18 5.50
CA ASP A 180 10.35 -0.81 4.97
C ASP A 180 10.84 -1.68 6.14
N TRP A 181 10.43 -2.95 6.17
CA TRP A 181 10.89 -3.91 7.16
C TRP A 181 11.84 -4.90 6.51
N GLY A 182 13.06 -5.00 7.03
CA GLY A 182 14.02 -6.01 6.62
C GLY A 182 15.28 -5.98 7.48
N PRO A 183 16.00 -7.11 7.62
CA PRO A 183 17.23 -7.21 8.41
C PRO A 183 18.40 -6.40 7.83
N THR A 184 18.24 -5.81 6.65
CA THR A 184 19.25 -5.03 5.93
C THR A 184 19.11 -3.53 6.10
N ASN A 185 17.98 -3.04 6.63
CA ASN A 185 17.80 -1.63 6.92
C ASN A 185 18.31 -1.32 8.33
N THR A 186 19.23 -0.36 8.45
CA THR A 186 19.94 0.09 9.64
C THR A 186 19.01 0.75 10.69
N GLY A 187 17.87 0.12 10.98
CA GLY A 187 16.88 0.66 11.90
C GLY A 187 15.90 -0.38 12.36
N TRP A 188 16.35 -1.40 13.09
CA TRP A 188 15.47 -2.37 13.72
C TRP A 188 14.42 -1.76 14.66
N PHE A 189 14.59 -0.50 15.02
CA PHE A 189 13.70 0.24 15.92
C PHE A 189 13.67 1.75 15.61
N ARG A 190 13.29 2.14 14.36
CA ARG A 190 12.65 3.46 14.31
C ARG A 190 11.35 3.34 15.06
N SER A 191 11.15 4.17 16.07
CA SER A 191 9.88 4.17 16.79
C SER A 191 8.76 4.41 15.77
N GLY A 192 7.62 3.74 15.89
CA GLY A 192 6.50 3.94 14.97
C GLY A 192 6.09 5.42 14.90
N GLN A 193 6.40 6.17 15.94
CA GLN A 193 6.19 7.60 16.06
C GLN A 193 7.14 8.41 15.16
N ASP A 194 8.41 8.00 15.06
CA ASP A 194 9.40 8.66 14.19
C ASP A 194 9.06 8.44 12.70
N HIS A 195 8.60 7.24 12.34
CA HIS A 195 8.14 6.98 10.98
C HIS A 195 6.95 7.87 10.63
N LYS A 196 5.91 7.90 11.45
CA LYS A 196 4.73 8.72 11.23
C LYS A 196 5.09 10.20 11.10
N THR A 197 5.92 10.71 12.01
CA THR A 197 6.34 12.12 12.01
C THR A 197 7.18 12.48 10.79
N SER A 198 8.15 11.65 10.42
CA SER A 198 9.00 11.90 9.24
C SER A 198 8.23 11.84 7.93
N THR A 199 7.33 10.87 7.80
CA THR A 199 6.45 10.74 6.62
C THR A 199 5.51 11.92 6.49
N LEU A 200 4.92 12.38 7.59
CA LEU A 200 4.09 13.59 7.61
C LEU A 200 4.85 14.81 7.15
N ARG A 201 6.05 15.05 7.71
CA ARG A 201 6.87 16.19 7.32
C ARG A 201 7.25 16.15 5.85
N ARG A 202 7.57 14.96 5.32
CA ARG A 202 7.87 14.80 3.89
C ARG A 202 6.65 15.13 3.04
N LEU A 203 5.49 14.59 3.34
CA LEU A 203 4.24 14.91 2.63
C LEU A 203 3.93 16.41 2.65
N MET A 204 4.05 17.06 3.79
CA MET A 204 3.78 18.49 3.92
C MET A 204 4.80 19.38 3.19
N ALA A 205 5.97 18.87 2.88
CA ALA A 205 7.01 19.59 2.14
C ALA A 205 6.89 19.38 0.61
N GLU A 206 6.28 18.25 0.20
CA GLU A 206 6.16 17.85 -1.20
C GLU A 206 4.78 18.21 -1.82
N LEU A 207 3.76 18.45 -0.97
CA LEU A 207 2.40 18.82 -1.35
C LEU A 207 2.08 20.29 -1.01
#